data_ad23e2e7b2db56eee39418a8b2f368b5
#
_entry.id   ad23e2e7b2db56eee39418a8b2f368b5
#
_cell.length_a   1.000
_cell.length_b   1.000
_cell.length_c   1.000
_cell.angle_alpha   90.00
_cell.angle_beta   90.00
_cell.angle_gamma   90.00
#
_symmetry.space_group_name_H-M   'P 1'
#
loop_
_entity.id
_entity.type
_entity.pdbx_description
1 polymer ?
#
loop_
_entity_poly.entity_id
_entity_poly.type
_entity_poly.pdbx_seq_one_letter_code
_entity_poly.pdbx_strand_id
1 'polypeptide(L)'
;MGVVKGGTTVNSIAAHASMDIDMRSTENASLLALRDKILPCFEKACEEENAHWGITDEANKVKVTVTPIGDRPAGQQPHESPVCQAIRAGLLALGLPLHMYASTSGDHNVSLSMGIPSLAMGAGGRNWKMHTLDEVYEHVDAYQGPQLAFLMACAMSGVDGVTKGFLKKRAR
;
A
#
# COMPACT_ATOMS: atom_id res chain seq x y z
N MET A 1 -12.16 -6.21 3.72
CA MET A 1 -12.95 -7.00 2.74
C MET A 1 -13.53 -6.01 1.74
N GLY A 2 -13.16 -6.16 0.47
CA GLY A 2 -13.54 -5.20 -0.59
C GLY A 2 -14.63 -5.74 -1.52
N VAL A 3 -14.62 -7.03 -1.80
CA VAL A 3 -15.56 -7.66 -2.73
C VAL A 3 -16.01 -9.00 -2.19
N VAL A 4 -17.30 -9.30 -2.33
CA VAL A 4 -17.88 -10.64 -2.12
C VAL A 4 -18.73 -10.97 -3.32
N LYS A 5 -18.53 -12.15 -3.89
CA LYS A 5 -19.29 -12.66 -5.03
C LYS A 5 -19.71 -14.10 -4.75
N GLY A 6 -20.88 -14.50 -5.22
CA GLY A 6 -21.35 -15.88 -5.10
C GLY A 6 -22.77 -16.07 -5.62
N GLY A 7 -23.12 -17.33 -5.89
CA GLY A 7 -24.42 -17.71 -6.39
C GLY A 7 -24.63 -17.46 -7.88
N THR A 8 -25.65 -18.09 -8.44
CA THR A 8 -26.07 -17.98 -9.85
C THR A 8 -27.51 -17.54 -10.00
N THR A 9 -28.35 -17.86 -9.00
CA THR A 9 -29.78 -17.55 -8.99
C THR A 9 -30.23 -17.22 -7.57
N VAL A 10 -31.37 -16.52 -7.44
CA VAL A 10 -31.92 -16.09 -6.14
C VAL A 10 -32.52 -17.23 -5.30
N ASN A 11 -32.76 -18.38 -5.90
CA ASN A 11 -33.46 -19.52 -5.27
C ASN A 11 -32.58 -20.79 -5.19
N SER A 12 -31.26 -20.66 -5.34
CA SER A 12 -30.33 -21.79 -5.19
C SER A 12 -29.21 -21.46 -4.20
N ILE A 13 -28.72 -22.51 -3.54
CA ILE A 13 -27.51 -22.41 -2.73
C ILE A 13 -26.30 -22.18 -3.65
N ALA A 14 -25.45 -21.25 -3.30
CA ALA A 14 -24.24 -20.96 -4.06
C ALA A 14 -23.28 -22.15 -4.04
N ALA A 15 -22.95 -22.69 -5.21
CA ALA A 15 -21.91 -23.72 -5.33
C ALA A 15 -20.49 -23.14 -5.15
N HIS A 16 -20.32 -21.87 -5.48
CA HIS A 16 -19.06 -21.14 -5.32
C HIS A 16 -19.32 -19.74 -4.78
N ALA A 17 -18.46 -19.31 -3.87
CA ALA A 17 -18.37 -17.92 -3.42
C ALA A 17 -16.90 -17.50 -3.36
N SER A 18 -16.64 -16.23 -3.58
CA SER A 18 -15.31 -15.65 -3.44
C SER A 18 -15.34 -14.34 -2.67
N MET A 19 -14.22 -14.01 -2.07
CA MET A 19 -14.07 -12.79 -1.30
C MET A 19 -12.65 -12.24 -1.48
N ASP A 20 -12.54 -10.95 -1.77
CA ASP A 20 -11.26 -10.27 -1.88
C ASP A 20 -10.98 -9.51 -0.57
N ILE A 21 -9.80 -9.73 0.00
CA ILE A 21 -9.37 -9.13 1.25
C ILE A 21 -8.05 -8.39 1.03
N ASP A 22 -8.03 -7.11 1.41
CA ASP A 22 -6.83 -6.29 1.48
C ASP A 22 -6.49 -6.06 2.96
N MET A 23 -5.25 -6.36 3.35
CA MET A 23 -4.71 -6.14 4.69
C MET A 23 -3.58 -5.13 4.61
N ARG A 24 -3.61 -4.10 5.45
CA ARG A 24 -2.60 -3.04 5.48
C ARG A 24 -2.18 -2.73 6.90
N SER A 25 -0.91 -2.37 7.06
CA SER A 25 -0.35 -1.87 8.30
C SER A 25 0.80 -0.91 7.99
N THR A 26 1.18 -0.08 8.93
CA THR A 26 2.41 0.72 8.88
C THR A 26 3.64 -0.09 9.30
N GLU A 27 3.43 -1.24 9.96
CA GLU A 27 4.49 -2.13 10.45
C GLU A 27 4.36 -3.52 9.85
N ASN A 28 5.47 -4.04 9.31
CA ASN A 28 5.48 -5.35 8.66
C ASN A 28 5.17 -6.49 9.65
N ALA A 29 5.68 -6.42 10.88
CA ALA A 29 5.38 -7.42 11.90
C ALA A 29 3.88 -7.50 12.22
N SER A 30 3.22 -6.35 12.32
CA SER A 30 1.77 -6.27 12.55
C SER A 30 0.97 -6.81 11.36
N LEU A 31 1.42 -6.53 10.12
CA LEU A 31 0.80 -7.05 8.90
C LEU A 31 0.88 -8.58 8.84
N LEU A 32 2.06 -9.15 9.10
CA LEU A 32 2.27 -10.59 9.13
C LEU A 32 1.45 -11.26 10.23
N ALA A 33 1.44 -10.68 11.43
CA ALA A 33 0.63 -11.19 12.55
C ALA A 33 -0.87 -11.18 12.23
N LEU A 34 -1.35 -10.17 11.51
CA LEU A 34 -2.74 -10.09 11.05
C LEU A 34 -3.04 -11.19 10.02
N ARG A 35 -2.16 -11.37 9.04
CA ARG A 35 -2.26 -12.45 8.04
C ARG A 35 -2.34 -13.81 8.71
N ASP A 36 -1.42 -14.09 9.63
CA ASP A 36 -1.30 -15.38 10.31
C ASP A 36 -2.49 -15.67 11.23
N LYS A 37 -3.26 -14.65 11.62
CA LYS A 37 -4.53 -14.82 12.33
C LYS A 37 -5.71 -15.02 11.39
N ILE A 38 -5.74 -14.35 10.26
CA ILE A 38 -6.90 -14.37 9.36
C ILE A 38 -6.91 -15.63 8.49
N LEU A 39 -5.79 -16.04 7.91
CA LEU A 39 -5.78 -17.17 6.98
C LEU A 39 -6.30 -18.47 7.59
N PRO A 40 -5.91 -18.88 8.81
CA PRO A 40 -6.46 -20.09 9.41
C PRO A 40 -7.97 -20.03 9.71
N CYS A 41 -8.55 -18.82 9.82
CA CYS A 41 -9.98 -18.69 10.06
C CYS A 41 -10.83 -19.23 8.91
N PHE A 42 -10.34 -19.18 7.67
CA PHE A 42 -11.07 -19.71 6.52
C PHE A 42 -11.12 -21.23 6.52
N GLU A 43 -10.00 -21.87 6.80
CA GLU A 43 -9.94 -23.34 6.91
C GLU A 43 -10.82 -23.82 8.05
N LYS A 44 -10.69 -23.19 9.23
CA LYS A 44 -11.50 -23.48 10.40
C LYS A 44 -12.98 -23.31 10.13
N ALA A 45 -13.38 -22.25 9.42
CA ALA A 45 -14.77 -22.02 9.04
C ALA A 45 -15.32 -23.14 8.15
N CYS A 46 -14.52 -23.63 7.18
CA CYS A 46 -14.91 -24.77 6.35
C CYS A 46 -15.03 -26.06 7.17
N GLU A 47 -14.11 -26.29 8.11
CA GLU A 47 -14.17 -27.46 9.00
C GLU A 47 -15.41 -27.42 9.90
N GLU A 48 -15.70 -26.28 10.52
CA GLU A 48 -16.89 -26.07 11.37
C GLU A 48 -18.18 -26.25 10.58
N GLU A 49 -18.27 -25.74 9.36
CA GLU A 49 -19.45 -25.88 8.49
C GLU A 49 -19.68 -27.33 8.09
N ASN A 50 -18.63 -28.03 7.65
CA ASN A 50 -18.70 -29.45 7.31
C ASN A 50 -19.11 -30.30 8.52
N ALA A 51 -18.58 -30.01 9.69
CA ALA A 51 -18.93 -30.72 10.92
C ALA A 51 -20.38 -30.45 11.34
N HIS A 52 -20.86 -29.21 11.24
CA HIS A 52 -22.22 -28.82 11.59
C HIS A 52 -23.25 -29.59 10.77
N TRP A 53 -23.00 -29.79 9.48
CA TRP A 53 -23.90 -30.52 8.58
C TRP A 53 -23.58 -32.01 8.45
N GLY A 54 -22.58 -32.53 9.16
CA GLY A 54 -22.18 -33.93 9.11
C GLY A 54 -21.66 -34.38 7.76
N ILE A 55 -21.04 -33.47 7.00
CA ILE A 55 -20.53 -33.78 5.65
C ILE A 55 -19.20 -34.54 5.78
N THR A 56 -19.23 -35.81 5.41
CA THR A 56 -18.04 -36.70 5.45
C THR A 56 -17.47 -37.01 4.08
N ASP A 57 -18.27 -36.88 3.03
CA ASP A 57 -17.83 -37.15 1.65
C ASP A 57 -17.00 -35.98 1.12
N GLU A 58 -15.79 -36.28 0.67
CA GLU A 58 -14.83 -35.30 0.16
C GLU A 58 -15.34 -34.50 -1.06
N ALA A 59 -16.22 -35.07 -1.86
CA ALA A 59 -16.80 -34.41 -3.02
C ALA A 59 -17.79 -33.28 -2.63
N ASN A 60 -18.42 -33.42 -1.46
CA ASN A 60 -19.45 -32.52 -0.97
C ASN A 60 -18.96 -31.53 0.10
N LYS A 61 -17.72 -31.70 0.57
CA LYS A 61 -17.13 -30.77 1.56
C LYS A 61 -16.99 -29.37 1.04
N VAL A 62 -17.34 -28.43 1.87
CA VAL A 62 -16.94 -27.01 1.71
C VAL A 62 -15.44 -26.92 1.86
N LYS A 63 -14.77 -26.33 0.89
CA LYS A 63 -13.33 -26.13 0.85
C LYS A 63 -13.00 -24.69 0.53
N VAL A 64 -11.87 -24.21 1.00
CA VAL A 64 -11.36 -22.89 0.67
C VAL A 64 -10.05 -23.00 -0.10
N THR A 65 -9.88 -22.13 -1.08
CA THR A 65 -8.60 -21.90 -1.74
C THR A 65 -8.21 -20.45 -1.53
N VAL A 66 -7.06 -20.21 -0.92
CA VAL A 66 -6.51 -18.87 -0.73
C VAL A 66 -5.49 -18.59 -1.82
N THR A 67 -5.72 -17.55 -2.61
CA THR A 67 -4.82 -17.15 -3.70
C THR A 67 -4.26 -15.78 -3.38
N PRO A 68 -2.96 -15.65 -3.07
CA PRO A 68 -2.31 -14.35 -2.95
C PRO A 68 -2.29 -13.64 -4.31
N ILE A 69 -2.85 -12.43 -4.37
CA ILE A 69 -2.88 -11.60 -5.58
C ILE A 69 -1.92 -10.41 -5.51
N GLY A 70 -1.34 -10.16 -4.34
CA GLY A 70 -0.34 -9.13 -4.10
C GLY A 70 0.33 -9.32 -2.76
N ASP A 71 1.61 -9.00 -2.70
CA ASP A 71 2.40 -8.96 -1.46
C ASP A 71 3.29 -7.72 -1.48
N ARG A 72 2.78 -6.64 -0.90
CA ARG A 72 3.53 -5.40 -0.75
C ARG A 72 3.88 -5.24 0.71
N PRO A 73 5.19 -5.21 1.05
CA PRO A 73 5.63 -5.10 2.44
C PRO A 73 5.15 -3.79 3.07
N ALA A 74 4.82 -3.84 4.35
CA ALA A 74 4.57 -2.65 5.14
C ALA A 74 5.91 -1.98 5.50
N GLY A 75 5.89 -0.66 5.68
CA GLY A 75 7.07 0.08 6.12
C GLY A 75 6.69 1.48 6.55
N GLN A 76 7.54 2.06 7.39
CA GLN A 76 7.38 3.42 7.89
C GLN A 76 8.70 4.18 7.77
N GLN A 77 8.60 5.42 7.32
CA GLN A 77 9.74 6.33 7.30
C GLN A 77 9.63 7.27 8.50
N PRO A 78 10.59 7.25 9.44
CA PRO A 78 10.58 8.16 10.59
C PRO A 78 10.55 9.62 10.15
N HIS A 79 9.77 10.44 10.84
CA HIS A 79 9.63 11.87 10.53
C HIS A 79 10.94 12.64 10.64
N GLU A 80 11.86 12.19 11.52
CA GLU A 80 13.17 12.76 11.75
C GLU A 80 14.22 12.32 10.74
N SER A 81 13.87 11.37 9.87
CA SER A 81 14.81 10.90 8.85
C SER A 81 15.24 12.00 7.90
N PRO A 82 16.47 11.96 7.39
CA PRO A 82 16.99 12.99 6.48
C PRO A 82 16.09 13.21 5.25
N VAL A 83 15.49 12.15 4.70
CA VAL A 83 14.60 12.27 3.54
C VAL A 83 13.31 13.00 3.89
N CYS A 84 12.72 12.76 5.06
CA CYS A 84 11.54 13.49 5.53
C CYS A 84 11.85 14.96 5.84
N GLN A 85 12.99 15.22 6.47
CA GLN A 85 13.40 16.60 6.76
C GLN A 85 13.70 17.38 5.47
N ALA A 86 14.31 16.74 4.48
CA ALA A 86 14.58 17.38 3.20
C ALA A 86 13.30 17.73 2.44
N ILE A 87 12.30 16.84 2.41
CA ILE A 87 11.03 17.15 1.73
C ILE A 87 10.27 18.27 2.43
N ARG A 88 10.30 18.31 3.76
CA ARG A 88 9.74 19.44 4.53
C ARG A 88 10.41 20.76 4.17
N ALA A 89 11.73 20.77 4.15
CA ALA A 89 12.50 21.94 3.76
C ALA A 89 12.20 22.37 2.32
N GLY A 90 12.09 21.41 1.39
CA GLY A 90 11.72 21.67 0.00
C GLY A 90 10.33 22.26 -0.15
N LEU A 91 9.33 21.72 0.54
CA LEU A 91 7.97 22.28 0.55
C LEU A 91 7.95 23.72 1.06
N LEU A 92 8.63 23.98 2.18
CA LEU A 92 8.74 25.33 2.74
C LEU A 92 9.45 26.31 1.80
N ALA A 93 10.55 25.88 1.16
CA ALA A 93 11.32 26.70 0.23
C ALA A 93 10.50 27.08 -1.03
N LEU A 94 9.59 26.21 -1.45
CA LEU A 94 8.68 26.44 -2.58
C LEU A 94 7.37 27.13 -2.16
N GLY A 95 7.19 27.46 -0.88
CA GLY A 95 5.94 28.06 -0.39
C GLY A 95 4.73 27.09 -0.46
N LEU A 96 4.98 25.78 -0.50
CA LEU A 96 3.95 24.76 -0.59
C LEU A 96 3.41 24.36 0.78
N PRO A 97 2.13 23.95 0.87
CA PRO A 97 1.55 23.51 2.13
C PRO A 97 2.28 22.29 2.69
N LEU A 98 2.55 22.29 3.97
CA LEU A 98 3.15 21.16 4.67
C LEU A 98 2.06 20.21 5.15
N HIS A 99 1.73 19.24 4.32
CA HIS A 99 0.81 18.16 4.68
C HIS A 99 1.60 16.86 4.92
N MET A 100 1.56 16.39 6.15
CA MET A 100 2.15 15.11 6.53
C MET A 100 1.05 14.06 6.62
N TYR A 101 1.06 13.09 5.71
CA TYR A 101 0.07 12.03 5.67
C TYR A 101 0.55 10.80 6.42
N ALA A 102 -0.36 10.18 7.15
CA ALA A 102 -0.03 9.06 8.01
C ALA A 102 0.33 7.80 7.22
N SER A 103 -0.41 7.46 6.18
CA SER A 103 -0.16 6.22 5.46
C SER A 103 -0.67 6.26 4.02
N THR A 104 0.18 5.76 3.13
CA THR A 104 -0.17 5.48 1.74
C THR A 104 0.53 4.20 1.30
N SER A 105 0.01 3.52 0.30
CA SER A 105 0.63 2.33 -0.28
C SER A 105 1.10 2.66 -1.70
N GLY A 106 2.37 2.39 -1.96
CA GLY A 106 3.00 2.66 -3.26
C GLY A 106 4.31 1.89 -3.41
N ASP A 107 5.02 2.12 -4.50
CA ASP A 107 6.26 1.39 -4.82
C ASP A 107 7.39 1.69 -3.84
N HIS A 108 7.32 2.83 -3.13
CA HIS A 108 8.25 3.17 -2.05
C HIS A 108 8.26 2.15 -0.89
N ASN A 109 7.20 1.36 -0.70
CA ASN A 109 7.17 0.29 0.29
C ASN A 109 8.25 -0.77 0.04
N VAL A 110 8.53 -1.09 -1.22
CA VAL A 110 9.59 -2.05 -1.59
C VAL A 110 10.94 -1.50 -1.17
N SER A 111 11.23 -0.25 -1.49
CA SER A 111 12.48 0.40 -1.09
C SER A 111 12.64 0.44 0.43
N LEU A 112 11.57 0.78 1.17
CA LEU A 112 11.56 0.77 2.64
C LEU A 112 11.88 -0.63 3.20
N SER A 113 11.31 -1.69 2.63
CA SER A 113 11.57 -3.06 3.08
C SER A 113 13.03 -3.49 2.87
N MET A 114 13.73 -2.86 1.93
CA MET A 114 15.15 -3.05 1.67
C MET A 114 16.06 -2.15 2.53
N GLY A 115 15.48 -1.39 3.47
CA GLY A 115 16.22 -0.43 4.30
C GLY A 115 16.67 0.83 3.53
N ILE A 116 16.09 1.09 2.37
CA ILE A 116 16.39 2.29 1.57
C ILE A 116 15.40 3.39 1.98
N PRO A 117 15.88 4.55 2.47
CA PRO A 117 15.02 5.67 2.79
C PRO A 117 14.14 6.06 1.60
N SER A 118 12.83 6.04 1.80
CA SER A 118 11.87 6.25 0.72
C SER A 118 10.56 6.81 1.25
N LEU A 119 9.90 7.62 0.45
CA LEU A 119 8.57 8.14 0.75
C LEU A 119 7.82 8.47 -0.55
N ALA A 120 6.50 8.57 -0.46
CA ALA A 120 5.68 9.12 -1.52
C ALA A 120 5.53 10.63 -1.34
N MET A 121 5.48 11.36 -2.45
CA MET A 121 5.17 12.78 -2.46
C MET A 121 4.16 13.10 -3.55
N GLY A 122 3.43 14.21 -3.40
CA GLY A 122 2.48 14.65 -4.41
C GLY A 122 3.13 14.96 -5.75
N ALA A 123 2.48 14.54 -6.83
CA ALA A 123 2.94 14.78 -8.20
C ALA A 123 2.55 16.17 -8.74
N GLY A 124 1.86 17.00 -7.95
CA GLY A 124 1.24 18.25 -8.37
C GLY A 124 -0.15 18.05 -8.97
N GLY A 125 -0.83 19.13 -9.27
CA GLY A 125 -2.22 19.09 -9.74
C GLY A 125 -3.22 18.72 -8.64
N ARG A 126 -4.45 18.44 -9.05
CA ARG A 126 -5.52 17.99 -8.16
C ARG A 126 -6.21 16.78 -8.74
N ASN A 127 -6.55 15.80 -7.89
CA ASN A 127 -7.23 14.58 -8.28
C ASN A 127 -8.56 14.44 -7.54
N TRP A 128 -9.58 13.98 -8.25
CA TRP A 128 -10.88 13.62 -7.67
C TRP A 128 -11.29 12.24 -8.14
N LYS A 129 -12.10 11.56 -7.34
CA LYS A 129 -12.67 10.25 -7.64
C LYS A 129 -11.62 9.20 -8.06
N MET A 130 -10.44 9.22 -7.42
CA MET A 130 -9.37 8.26 -7.70
C MET A 130 -9.88 6.82 -7.66
N HIS A 131 -9.39 6.00 -8.58
CA HIS A 131 -9.75 4.58 -8.74
C HIS A 131 -11.20 4.34 -9.19
N THR A 132 -11.84 5.31 -9.85
CA THR A 132 -13.15 5.15 -10.48
C THR A 132 -13.09 5.50 -11.97
N LEU A 133 -14.13 5.11 -12.72
CA LEU A 133 -14.26 5.49 -14.15
C LEU A 133 -14.48 6.99 -14.36
N ASP A 134 -14.86 7.71 -13.32
CA ASP A 134 -15.05 9.15 -13.29
C ASP A 134 -13.81 9.89 -12.74
N GLU A 135 -12.66 9.24 -12.70
CA GLU A 135 -11.43 9.86 -12.20
C GLU A 135 -11.07 11.09 -13.05
N VAL A 136 -10.77 12.19 -12.36
CA VAL A 136 -10.43 13.48 -12.99
C VAL A 136 -9.12 13.98 -12.43
N TYR A 137 -8.24 14.41 -13.31
CA TYR A 137 -7.04 15.16 -12.98
C TYR A 137 -7.16 16.60 -13.50
N GLU A 138 -7.00 17.57 -12.61
CA GLU A 138 -6.95 18.98 -12.94
C GLU A 138 -5.52 19.50 -12.91
N HIS A 139 -5.10 20.09 -14.00
CA HIS A 139 -3.73 20.57 -14.20
C HIS A 139 -3.48 21.94 -13.56
N VAL A 140 -3.91 22.14 -12.31
CA VAL A 140 -3.67 23.38 -11.55
C VAL A 140 -2.38 23.24 -10.77
N ASP A 141 -1.43 24.13 -11.01
CA ASP A 141 -0.11 24.13 -10.34
C ASP A 141 0.64 22.78 -10.43
N ALA A 142 0.37 22.01 -11.47
CA ALA A 142 0.95 20.69 -11.66
C ALA A 142 2.47 20.68 -11.73
N TYR A 143 3.10 21.80 -12.11
CA TYR A 143 4.55 21.97 -12.15
C TYR A 143 5.21 21.86 -10.76
N GLN A 144 4.47 22.09 -9.69
CA GLN A 144 5.00 22.05 -8.31
C GLN A 144 5.51 20.66 -7.91
N GLY A 145 4.86 19.61 -8.37
CA GLY A 145 5.32 18.23 -8.11
C GLY A 145 6.70 17.95 -8.72
N PRO A 146 6.89 18.07 -10.05
CA PRO A 146 8.20 17.94 -10.68
C PRO A 146 9.26 18.89 -10.12
N GLN A 147 8.90 20.13 -9.78
CA GLN A 147 9.80 21.09 -9.17
C GLN A 147 10.31 20.60 -7.80
N LEU A 148 9.40 20.12 -6.96
CA LEU A 148 9.77 19.53 -5.67
C LEU A 148 10.64 18.29 -5.85
N ALA A 149 10.28 17.40 -6.80
CA ALA A 149 11.08 16.20 -7.10
C ALA A 149 12.51 16.53 -7.53
N PHE A 150 12.67 17.52 -8.40
CA PHE A 150 13.96 17.98 -8.85
C PHE A 150 14.79 18.59 -7.71
N LEU A 151 14.16 19.45 -6.90
CA LEU A 151 14.81 20.03 -5.71
C LEU A 151 15.28 18.94 -4.74
N MET A 152 14.44 17.93 -4.51
CA MET A 152 14.78 16.79 -3.66
C MET A 152 15.94 15.98 -4.22
N ALA A 153 15.94 15.69 -5.53
CA ALA A 153 17.04 14.98 -6.17
C ALA A 153 18.38 15.75 -5.99
N CYS A 154 18.37 17.05 -6.20
CA CYS A 154 19.54 17.91 -6.00
C CYS A 154 19.99 17.94 -4.54
N ALA A 155 19.08 18.08 -3.61
CA ALA A 155 19.41 18.11 -2.17
C ALA A 155 19.98 16.77 -1.68
N MET A 156 19.44 15.66 -2.16
CA MET A 156 19.82 14.33 -1.71
C MET A 156 21.15 13.86 -2.31
N SER A 157 21.35 14.06 -3.62
CA SER A 157 22.56 13.60 -4.33
C SER A 157 23.70 14.63 -4.37
N GLY A 158 23.37 15.88 -4.15
CA GLY A 158 24.28 17.00 -4.36
C GLY A 158 24.31 17.50 -5.80
N VAL A 159 24.87 18.69 -5.98
CA VAL A 159 25.09 19.33 -7.27
C VAL A 159 26.55 19.77 -7.32
N ASP A 160 27.28 19.33 -8.32
CA ASP A 160 28.70 19.62 -8.45
C ASP A 160 28.96 21.13 -8.49
N GLY A 161 29.98 21.56 -7.73
CA GLY A 161 30.30 22.98 -7.57
C GLY A 161 29.32 23.83 -6.76
N VAL A 162 28.17 23.28 -6.34
CA VAL A 162 27.10 24.03 -5.61
C VAL A 162 26.89 23.50 -4.20
N THR A 163 26.54 22.22 -4.05
CA THR A 163 26.23 21.64 -2.75
C THR A 163 26.59 20.16 -2.69
N LYS A 164 26.98 19.70 -1.50
CA LYS A 164 27.14 18.28 -1.22
C LYS A 164 25.80 17.66 -0.91
N GLY A 165 25.52 16.48 -1.50
CA GLY A 165 24.37 15.67 -1.12
C GLY A 165 24.50 15.18 0.34
N PHE A 166 23.39 15.01 0.99
CA PHE A 166 23.37 14.50 2.38
C PHE A 166 23.20 12.98 2.46
N LEU A 167 22.82 12.31 1.37
CA LEU A 167 22.82 10.86 1.34
C LEU A 167 24.24 10.32 1.17
N LYS A 168 24.58 9.34 2.00
CA LYS A 168 25.85 8.63 1.87
C LYS A 168 25.82 7.72 0.63
N LYS A 169 26.93 7.65 -0.09
CA LYS A 169 27.10 6.64 -1.15
C LYS A 169 26.93 5.24 -0.53
N ARG A 170 26.11 4.41 -1.16
CA ARG A 170 25.99 3.01 -0.74
C ARG A 170 27.31 2.30 -1.02
N ALA A 171 27.82 1.57 -0.03
CA ALA A 171 28.91 0.64 -0.26
C ALA A 171 28.45 -0.44 -1.26
N ARG A 172 29.27 -0.70 -2.25
CA ARG A 172 29.01 -1.78 -3.24
C ARG A 172 29.26 -3.13 -2.63
#